data_ba1f22f7b895220f2990c7e9bb586bd8
#
_entry.id   ba1f22f7b895220f2990c7e9bb586bd8
#
_cell.length_a   1.000
_cell.length_b   1.000
_cell.length_c   1.000
_cell.angle_alpha   90.00
_cell.angle_beta   90.00
_cell.angle_gamma   90.00
#
_symmetry.space_group_name_H-M   'P 1'
#
loop_
_entity.id
_entity.type
_entity.pdbx_description
1 polymer ?
#
loop_
_entity_poly.entity_id
_entity_poly.type
_entity_poly.pdbx_seq_one_letter_code
_entity_poly.pdbx_strand_id
1 'polypeptide(L)'
;MSLQLPTISVVAPTFNRKEELVHLLNSMKKQTLDPKFFEMIISDDGSTDGTDEYVKNLKNKFQFNLSYVSQKNLGPGSARNNGVKNSKGELIVFIDSDCEADSNWLEIIFNAYKKNEFDAFGGPDEARGNFLPIQIAINFSMTSFLTTGGIRGHNKKMISKFYPRSHNMGVKKTLFEKIGGFGSLRHGQDIELSNRIINEQAVVKLLDNAIVYHRRRTTLLKFFRQVFNWGVARVNLAKMDRNMLQIVHFLPSIATSIFFFSIFGIFFYPNIFISLVYLYFMILSAICIYGGLKTNNIKVLFNLFLVIPFQIVGYGLGFILAFIKRFIFGQSSFTGFEKKYY
;
A
#
# COMPACT_ATOMS: atom_id res chain seq x y z
N MET A 1 20.98 -5.36 36.02
CA MET A 1 20.66 -5.92 34.68
C MET A 1 20.55 -4.77 33.68
N SER A 2 21.48 -4.63 32.76
CA SER A 2 21.33 -3.66 31.64
C SER A 2 20.09 -4.03 30.85
N LEU A 3 19.12 -3.14 30.78
CA LEU A 3 17.94 -3.31 29.89
C LEU A 3 18.46 -3.49 28.49
N GLN A 4 18.37 -4.71 27.95
CA GLN A 4 18.73 -4.99 26.57
C GLN A 4 17.73 -4.23 25.69
N LEU A 5 18.22 -3.32 24.84
CA LEU A 5 17.39 -2.58 23.91
C LEU A 5 16.78 -3.55 22.87
N PRO A 6 15.53 -3.35 22.44
CA PRO A 6 14.96 -4.17 21.41
C PRO A 6 15.73 -4.00 20.08
N THR A 7 15.83 -5.04 19.29
CA THR A 7 16.43 -4.96 17.94
C THR A 7 15.45 -4.32 16.96
N ILE A 8 14.15 -4.61 17.08
CA ILE A 8 13.09 -4.17 16.18
C ILE A 8 12.13 -3.23 16.91
N SER A 9 11.82 -2.09 16.29
CA SER A 9 10.67 -1.26 16.66
C SER A 9 9.59 -1.34 15.58
N VAL A 10 8.45 -1.95 15.92
CA VAL A 10 7.27 -1.98 15.05
C VAL A 10 6.48 -0.70 15.26
N VAL A 11 6.30 0.09 14.19
CA VAL A 11 5.58 1.37 14.22
C VAL A 11 4.28 1.24 13.44
N ALA A 12 3.14 1.41 14.12
CA ALA A 12 1.82 1.39 13.52
C ALA A 12 1.14 2.76 13.64
N PRO A 13 0.96 3.50 12.52
CA PRO A 13 0.17 4.73 12.53
C PRO A 13 -1.31 4.39 12.64
N THR A 14 -2.07 5.19 13.38
CA THR A 14 -3.52 5.01 13.51
C THR A 14 -4.24 6.35 13.53
N PHE A 15 -5.51 6.37 13.05
CA PHE A 15 -6.44 7.49 13.20
C PHE A 15 -7.87 6.98 13.08
N ASN A 16 -8.64 7.07 14.17
CA ASN A 16 -10.03 6.62 14.25
C ASN A 16 -10.23 5.19 13.72
N ARG A 17 -9.40 4.24 14.20
CA ARG A 17 -9.38 2.84 13.77
C ARG A 17 -9.20 1.87 14.94
N LYS A 18 -9.89 2.15 16.04
CA LYS A 18 -9.83 1.33 17.27
C LYS A 18 -10.14 -0.15 17.00
N GLU A 19 -11.17 -0.43 16.19
CA GLU A 19 -11.56 -1.82 15.89
C GLU A 19 -10.50 -2.58 15.10
N GLU A 20 -9.90 -1.95 14.09
CA GLU A 20 -8.83 -2.55 13.29
C GLU A 20 -7.59 -2.79 14.15
N LEU A 21 -7.27 -1.84 15.04
CA LEU A 21 -6.13 -1.95 15.94
C LEU A 21 -6.23 -3.15 16.89
N VAL A 22 -7.44 -3.55 17.30
CA VAL A 22 -7.66 -4.79 18.08
C VAL A 22 -7.11 -6.02 17.34
N HIS A 23 -7.37 -6.13 16.04
CA HIS A 23 -6.91 -7.26 15.23
C HIS A 23 -5.39 -7.25 15.04
N LEU A 24 -4.80 -6.08 14.77
CA LEU A 24 -3.36 -5.91 14.69
C LEU A 24 -2.70 -6.36 15.99
N LEU A 25 -3.12 -5.83 17.14
CA LEU A 25 -2.54 -6.16 18.44
C LEU A 25 -2.70 -7.64 18.79
N ASN A 26 -3.81 -8.27 18.42
CA ASN A 26 -4.01 -9.71 18.60
C ASN A 26 -3.06 -10.55 17.70
N SER A 27 -2.70 -10.07 16.51
CA SER A 27 -1.71 -10.74 15.67
C SER A 27 -0.29 -10.60 16.22
N MET A 28 0.01 -9.46 16.84
CA MET A 28 1.31 -9.22 17.49
C MET A 28 1.51 -10.09 18.74
N LYS A 29 0.45 -10.46 19.46
CA LYS A 29 0.53 -11.44 20.58
C LYS A 29 0.96 -12.83 20.12
N LYS A 30 0.74 -13.17 18.86
CA LYS A 30 1.00 -14.51 18.29
C LYS A 30 2.36 -14.62 17.63
N GLN A 31 3.20 -13.58 17.71
CA GLN A 31 4.53 -13.61 17.09
C GLN A 31 5.42 -14.65 17.76
N THR A 32 6.15 -15.43 16.95
CA THR A 32 7.08 -16.48 17.41
C THR A 32 8.40 -15.91 17.90
N LEU A 33 8.77 -14.69 17.48
CA LEU A 33 9.97 -14.01 17.96
C LEU A 33 9.86 -13.69 19.47
N ASP A 34 10.91 -13.98 20.23
CA ASP A 34 10.98 -13.66 21.65
C ASP A 34 10.68 -12.16 21.90
N PRO A 35 9.70 -11.83 22.75
CA PRO A 35 9.25 -10.46 23.02
C PRO A 35 10.34 -9.47 23.43
N LYS A 36 11.46 -9.93 23.95
CA LYS A 36 12.59 -9.06 24.31
C LYS A 36 13.30 -8.42 23.11
N PHE A 37 13.14 -8.98 21.90
CA PHE A 37 13.80 -8.48 20.70
C PHE A 37 13.01 -7.42 19.97
N PHE A 38 11.74 -7.18 20.33
CA PHE A 38 10.94 -6.16 19.69
C PHE A 38 10.09 -5.34 20.66
N GLU A 39 9.77 -4.15 20.24
CA GLU A 39 8.75 -3.29 20.85
C GLU A 39 7.71 -2.89 19.80
N MET A 40 6.54 -2.48 20.26
CA MET A 40 5.49 -1.95 19.39
C MET A 40 5.09 -0.55 19.81
N ILE A 41 5.00 0.36 18.84
CA ILE A 41 4.67 1.75 19.03
C ILE A 41 3.41 2.06 18.21
N ILE A 42 2.32 2.35 18.91
CA ILE A 42 1.10 2.89 18.28
C ILE A 42 1.27 4.40 18.19
N SER A 43 1.36 4.91 16.98
CA SER A 43 1.49 6.35 16.71
C SER A 43 0.17 6.91 16.22
N ASP A 44 -0.55 7.57 17.12
CA ASP A 44 -1.90 8.08 16.89
C ASP A 44 -1.86 9.50 16.31
N ASP A 45 -2.54 9.69 15.19
CA ASP A 45 -2.65 10.98 14.48
C ASP A 45 -3.84 11.82 14.96
N GLY A 46 -4.19 11.73 16.24
CA GLY A 46 -5.25 12.54 16.87
C GLY A 46 -6.63 11.90 16.80
N SER A 47 -6.74 10.61 17.11
CA SER A 47 -8.02 9.88 17.16
C SER A 47 -8.97 10.42 18.22
N THR A 48 -10.28 10.29 17.93
CA THR A 48 -11.38 10.71 18.82
C THR A 48 -12.36 9.55 19.13
N ASP A 49 -12.02 8.32 18.71
CA ASP A 49 -12.85 7.12 18.84
C ASP A 49 -12.56 6.28 20.10
N GLY A 50 -11.76 6.83 21.04
CA GLY A 50 -11.32 6.13 22.27
C GLY A 50 -10.13 5.18 22.03
N THR A 51 -9.39 5.36 20.94
CA THR A 51 -8.15 4.61 20.66
C THR A 51 -7.11 4.78 21.77
N ASP A 52 -6.94 6.00 22.28
CA ASP A 52 -5.97 6.34 23.32
C ASP A 52 -6.23 5.58 24.63
N GLU A 53 -7.47 5.62 25.12
CA GLU A 53 -7.89 4.89 26.31
C GLU A 53 -7.70 3.37 26.15
N TYR A 54 -8.12 2.86 24.98
CA TYR A 54 -7.97 1.44 24.66
C TYR A 54 -6.51 0.98 24.74
N VAL A 55 -5.57 1.69 24.09
CA VAL A 55 -4.14 1.29 24.08
C VAL A 55 -3.50 1.46 25.44
N LYS A 56 -3.81 2.54 26.17
CA LYS A 56 -3.31 2.78 27.54
C LYS A 56 -3.71 1.64 28.51
N ASN A 57 -4.96 1.15 28.40
CA ASN A 57 -5.48 0.04 29.21
C ASN A 57 -4.83 -1.31 28.88
N LEU A 58 -4.12 -1.41 27.74
CA LEU A 58 -3.42 -2.62 27.32
C LEU A 58 -1.91 -2.62 27.61
N LYS A 59 -1.32 -1.50 28.02
CA LYS A 59 0.14 -1.30 28.12
C LYS A 59 0.88 -2.41 28.85
N ASN A 60 0.28 -3.00 29.89
CA ASN A 60 0.92 -4.06 30.70
C ASN A 60 0.33 -5.45 30.44
N LYS A 61 -0.46 -5.64 29.37
CA LYS A 61 -1.12 -6.91 29.03
C LYS A 61 -0.40 -7.71 27.95
N PHE A 62 0.74 -7.21 27.48
CA PHE A 62 1.58 -7.85 26.48
C PHE A 62 2.90 -8.27 27.09
N GLN A 63 3.51 -9.33 26.56
CA GLN A 63 4.87 -9.75 26.92
C GLN A 63 5.94 -8.85 26.31
N PHE A 64 5.63 -8.14 25.24
CA PHE A 64 6.49 -7.13 24.62
C PHE A 64 6.15 -5.72 25.10
N ASN A 65 7.09 -4.80 24.93
CA ASN A 65 6.85 -3.39 25.26
C ASN A 65 5.89 -2.74 24.27
N LEU A 66 4.70 -2.33 24.73
CA LEU A 66 3.72 -1.56 23.96
C LEU A 66 3.77 -0.10 24.41
N SER A 67 4.05 0.79 23.46
CA SER A 67 4.08 2.24 23.67
C SER A 67 3.00 2.93 22.83
N TYR A 68 2.44 4.02 23.37
CA TYR A 68 1.50 4.88 22.70
C TYR A 68 2.04 6.31 22.65
N VAL A 69 2.07 6.87 21.46
CA VAL A 69 2.40 8.28 21.22
C VAL A 69 1.32 8.92 20.37
N SER A 70 0.99 10.18 20.63
CA SER A 70 -0.04 10.91 19.87
C SER A 70 0.48 12.23 19.35
N GLN A 71 -0.16 12.72 18.32
CA GLN A 71 0.06 14.04 17.73
C GLN A 71 -1.28 14.65 17.25
N LYS A 72 -1.27 15.94 16.89
CA LYS A 72 -2.38 16.54 16.11
C LYS A 72 -2.43 15.87 14.74
N ASN A 73 -3.62 15.83 14.09
CA ASN A 73 -3.80 15.24 12.78
C ASN A 73 -2.92 15.94 11.71
N LEU A 74 -1.79 15.35 11.39
CA LEU A 74 -0.81 15.82 10.41
C LEU A 74 -0.58 14.79 9.28
N GLY A 75 -1.30 13.67 9.32
CA GLY A 75 -1.27 12.62 8.31
C GLY A 75 -0.36 11.43 8.65
N PRO A 76 -0.55 10.31 7.93
CA PRO A 76 0.06 9.03 8.27
C PRO A 76 1.60 9.03 8.19
N GLY A 77 2.19 9.83 7.30
CA GLY A 77 3.65 9.98 7.22
C GLY A 77 4.23 10.65 8.47
N SER A 78 3.59 11.74 8.92
CA SER A 78 3.96 12.43 10.16
C SER A 78 3.80 11.51 11.37
N ALA A 79 2.70 10.75 11.44
CA ALA A 79 2.48 9.79 12.51
C ALA A 79 3.58 8.72 12.54
N ARG A 80 3.99 8.17 11.37
CA ARG A 80 5.12 7.22 11.30
C ARG A 80 6.43 7.85 11.79
N ASN A 81 6.72 9.09 11.37
CA ASN A 81 7.90 9.82 11.83
C ASN A 81 7.88 10.01 13.36
N ASN A 82 6.73 10.36 13.94
CA ASN A 82 6.56 10.49 15.37
C ASN A 82 6.80 9.14 16.08
N GLY A 83 6.30 8.03 15.54
CA GLY A 83 6.57 6.69 16.06
C GLY A 83 8.06 6.35 16.03
N VAL A 84 8.76 6.64 14.93
CA VAL A 84 10.22 6.42 14.83
C VAL A 84 11.00 7.26 15.82
N LYS A 85 10.64 8.53 16.02
CA LYS A 85 11.30 9.39 17.02
C LYS A 85 11.25 8.80 18.44
N ASN A 86 10.21 8.03 18.75
CA ASN A 86 10.02 7.39 20.06
C ASN A 86 10.49 5.92 20.09
N SER A 87 11.10 5.42 19.03
CA SER A 87 11.59 4.05 18.90
C SER A 87 12.98 3.87 19.51
N LYS A 88 13.27 2.63 19.99
CA LYS A 88 14.56 2.25 20.58
C LYS A 88 15.31 1.23 19.73
N GLY A 89 14.64 0.52 18.83
CA GLY A 89 15.21 -0.52 17.97
C GLY A 89 16.08 0.05 16.86
N GLU A 90 17.06 -0.73 16.43
CA GLU A 90 17.95 -0.42 15.31
C GLU A 90 17.27 -0.59 13.95
N LEU A 91 16.30 -1.51 13.88
CA LEU A 91 15.47 -1.76 12.71
C LEU A 91 14.06 -1.23 12.98
N ILE A 92 13.61 -0.29 12.15
CA ILE A 92 12.23 0.21 12.14
C ILE A 92 11.41 -0.63 11.17
N VAL A 93 10.28 -1.15 11.64
CA VAL A 93 9.35 -1.93 10.82
C VAL A 93 7.98 -1.27 10.87
N PHE A 94 7.43 -0.92 9.71
CA PHE A 94 6.11 -0.30 9.57
C PHE A 94 5.06 -1.35 9.24
N ILE A 95 3.91 -1.23 9.89
CA ILE A 95 2.69 -1.98 9.61
C ILE A 95 1.49 -1.06 9.76
N ASP A 96 0.51 -1.12 8.86
CA ASP A 96 -0.70 -0.28 8.96
C ASP A 96 -1.68 -0.87 9.99
N SER A 97 -2.46 -0.01 10.65
CA SER A 97 -3.42 -0.44 11.71
C SER A 97 -4.52 -1.38 11.20
N ASP A 98 -4.79 -1.42 9.90
CA ASP A 98 -5.74 -2.33 9.24
C ASP A 98 -5.09 -3.62 8.69
N CYS A 99 -3.85 -3.91 9.12
CA CYS A 99 -3.14 -5.13 8.80
C CYS A 99 -3.08 -6.07 10.00
N GLU A 100 -2.89 -7.36 9.72
CA GLU A 100 -2.58 -8.40 10.70
C GLU A 100 -1.29 -9.11 10.26
N ALA A 101 -0.34 -9.26 11.16
CA ALA A 101 0.92 -9.94 10.87
C ALA A 101 0.75 -11.47 10.91
N ASP A 102 1.44 -12.19 10.01
CA ASP A 102 1.59 -13.64 10.16
C ASP A 102 2.40 -13.96 11.44
N SER A 103 2.18 -15.14 12.03
CA SER A 103 2.77 -15.49 13.32
C SER A 103 4.31 -15.52 13.32
N ASN A 104 4.93 -15.81 12.20
CA ASN A 104 6.39 -15.87 12.03
C ASN A 104 6.97 -14.59 11.38
N TRP A 105 6.15 -13.57 11.16
CA TRP A 105 6.52 -12.34 10.46
C TRP A 105 7.76 -11.67 11.05
N LEU A 106 7.78 -11.41 12.37
CA LEU A 106 8.91 -10.76 13.03
C LEU A 106 10.15 -11.68 13.09
N GLU A 107 9.97 -12.97 13.22
CA GLU A 107 11.07 -13.94 13.24
C GLU A 107 11.82 -13.99 11.90
N ILE A 108 11.07 -13.99 10.79
CA ILE A 108 11.63 -13.93 9.43
C ILE A 108 12.44 -12.64 9.24
N ILE A 109 11.86 -11.49 9.64
CA ILE A 109 12.52 -10.19 9.54
C ILE A 109 13.78 -10.15 10.42
N PHE A 110 13.70 -10.61 11.66
CA PHE A 110 14.80 -10.63 12.60
C PHE A 110 15.97 -11.49 12.08
N ASN A 111 15.69 -12.69 11.59
CA ASN A 111 16.69 -13.60 11.07
C ASN A 111 17.40 -13.03 9.84
N ALA A 112 16.67 -12.41 8.91
CA ALA A 112 17.23 -11.74 7.74
C ALA A 112 18.08 -10.52 8.13
N TYR A 113 17.61 -9.72 9.12
CA TYR A 113 18.36 -8.58 9.66
C TYR A 113 19.69 -9.01 10.33
N LYS A 114 19.65 -10.04 11.17
CA LYS A 114 20.88 -10.57 11.84
C LYS A 114 21.91 -11.11 10.86
N LYS A 115 21.49 -11.57 9.67
CA LYS A 115 22.39 -11.98 8.58
C LYS A 115 22.86 -10.81 7.72
N ASN A 116 22.50 -9.55 8.04
CA ASN A 116 22.78 -8.37 7.24
C ASN A 116 22.33 -8.48 5.77
N GLU A 117 21.17 -9.10 5.51
CA GLU A 117 20.67 -9.35 4.18
C GLU A 117 20.09 -8.11 3.48
N PHE A 118 19.84 -7.02 4.23
CA PHE A 118 19.24 -5.79 3.71
C PHE A 118 19.54 -4.56 4.58
N ASP A 119 19.39 -3.37 3.99
CA ASP A 119 19.28 -2.09 4.69
C ASP A 119 17.82 -1.65 4.81
N ALA A 120 16.99 -2.03 3.83
CA ALA A 120 15.55 -1.92 3.85
C ALA A 120 14.89 -3.13 3.19
N PHE A 121 13.68 -3.47 3.62
CA PHE A 121 12.91 -4.55 3.02
C PHE A 121 11.45 -4.15 2.80
N GLY A 122 10.76 -4.90 1.96
CA GLY A 122 9.31 -4.97 1.90
C GLY A 122 8.86 -6.42 1.87
N GLY A 123 7.67 -6.67 2.37
CA GLY A 123 7.02 -7.98 2.32
C GLY A 123 5.68 -7.93 1.56
N PRO A 124 5.13 -9.10 1.19
CA PRO A 124 3.84 -9.20 0.54
C PRO A 124 2.68 -8.82 1.47
N ASP A 125 1.59 -8.35 0.87
CA ASP A 125 0.30 -8.20 1.52
C ASP A 125 -0.69 -9.19 0.88
N GLU A 126 -1.28 -10.06 1.70
CA GLU A 126 -2.19 -11.10 1.26
C GLU A 126 -3.63 -10.87 1.77
N ALA A 127 -4.56 -11.61 1.17
CA ALA A 127 -5.95 -11.65 1.60
C ALA A 127 -6.16 -12.82 2.57
N ARG A 128 -6.89 -12.60 3.67
CA ARG A 128 -7.37 -13.72 4.49
C ARG A 128 -8.52 -14.46 3.82
N GLY A 129 -8.68 -15.75 4.14
CA GLY A 129 -9.67 -16.65 3.52
C GLY A 129 -11.15 -16.27 3.73
N ASN A 130 -11.45 -15.30 4.59
CA ASN A 130 -12.83 -14.82 4.90
C ASN A 130 -13.24 -13.56 4.10
N PHE A 131 -12.56 -13.23 3.03
CA PHE A 131 -12.91 -12.07 2.21
C PHE A 131 -14.22 -12.27 1.45
N LEU A 132 -15.01 -11.20 1.36
CA LEU A 132 -16.18 -11.15 0.47
C LEU A 132 -15.74 -11.30 -0.99
N PRO A 133 -16.58 -11.86 -1.88
CA PRO A 133 -16.24 -12.01 -3.30
C PRO A 133 -15.74 -10.73 -3.97
N ILE A 134 -16.29 -9.57 -3.60
CA ILE A 134 -15.83 -8.26 -4.09
C ILE A 134 -14.40 -7.94 -3.61
N GLN A 135 -14.06 -8.27 -2.39
CA GLN A 135 -12.71 -8.04 -1.86
C GLN A 135 -11.69 -8.98 -2.52
N ILE A 136 -12.07 -10.23 -2.81
CA ILE A 136 -11.24 -11.18 -3.57
C ILE A 136 -11.03 -10.65 -4.99
N ALA A 137 -12.07 -10.14 -5.65
CA ALA A 137 -11.97 -9.55 -6.99
C ALA A 137 -11.04 -8.32 -6.99
N ILE A 138 -11.18 -7.42 -6.01
CA ILE A 138 -10.29 -6.26 -5.82
C ILE A 138 -8.85 -6.74 -5.58
N ASN A 139 -8.65 -7.73 -4.73
CA ASN A 139 -7.32 -8.29 -4.48
C ASN A 139 -6.71 -8.86 -5.77
N PHE A 140 -7.46 -9.68 -6.51
CA PHE A 140 -7.02 -10.22 -7.79
C PHE A 140 -6.64 -9.11 -8.77
N SER A 141 -7.50 -8.09 -8.93
CA SER A 141 -7.24 -6.98 -9.86
C SER A 141 -6.00 -6.18 -9.49
N MET A 142 -5.66 -6.11 -8.19
CA MET A 142 -4.48 -5.38 -7.71
C MET A 142 -3.18 -6.18 -7.80
N THR A 143 -3.23 -7.51 -7.68
CA THR A 143 -2.04 -8.36 -7.55
C THR A 143 -1.75 -9.22 -8.78
N SER A 144 -2.74 -9.40 -9.69
CA SER A 144 -2.55 -10.18 -10.91
C SER A 144 -1.57 -9.51 -11.88
N PHE A 145 -0.72 -10.33 -12.49
CA PHE A 145 0.17 -9.88 -13.57
C PHE A 145 -0.61 -9.28 -14.75
N LEU A 146 -1.76 -9.87 -15.10
CA LEU A 146 -2.58 -9.43 -16.23
C LEU A 146 -3.21 -8.04 -16.06
N THR A 147 -3.33 -7.56 -14.82
CA THR A 147 -3.98 -6.28 -14.51
C THR A 147 -3.01 -5.19 -14.08
N THR A 148 -1.91 -5.54 -13.40
CA THR A 148 -0.94 -4.59 -12.86
C THR A 148 0.51 -4.89 -13.22
N GLY A 149 0.77 -5.90 -14.08
CA GLY A 149 2.14 -6.34 -14.39
C GLY A 149 2.89 -6.89 -13.18
N GLY A 150 2.17 -7.37 -12.17
CA GLY A 150 2.77 -7.93 -10.95
C GLY A 150 3.37 -6.91 -9.98
N ILE A 151 3.24 -5.60 -10.26
CA ILE A 151 3.86 -4.52 -9.46
C ILE A 151 3.42 -4.55 -7.99
N ARG A 152 2.17 -4.96 -7.71
CA ARG A 152 1.61 -5.03 -6.36
C ARG A 152 1.60 -6.42 -5.75
N GLY A 153 1.70 -7.46 -6.56
CA GLY A 153 1.74 -8.85 -6.10
C GLY A 153 3.10 -9.27 -5.54
N HIS A 154 4.06 -8.35 -5.44
CA HIS A 154 5.43 -8.63 -5.01
C HIS A 154 6.01 -9.89 -5.66
N ASN A 155 5.74 -10.06 -6.96
CA ASN A 155 6.22 -11.20 -7.72
C ASN A 155 7.64 -10.90 -8.25
N LYS A 156 8.54 -11.89 -8.17
CA LYS A 156 9.89 -11.81 -8.76
C LYS A 156 9.90 -11.47 -10.26
N LYS A 157 8.78 -11.67 -10.97
CA LYS A 157 8.57 -11.33 -12.39
C LYS A 157 7.95 -9.95 -12.63
N MET A 158 7.91 -9.06 -11.62
CA MET A 158 7.30 -7.74 -11.83
C MET A 158 8.06 -6.90 -12.88
N ILE A 159 7.29 -6.13 -13.65
CA ILE A 159 7.77 -5.32 -14.78
C ILE A 159 8.34 -3.96 -14.39
N SER A 160 8.42 -3.65 -13.09
CA SER A 160 8.95 -2.37 -12.58
C SER A 160 9.89 -2.57 -11.39
N LYS A 161 10.60 -1.49 -11.00
CA LYS A 161 11.42 -1.49 -9.79
C LYS A 161 10.57 -1.82 -8.56
N PHE A 162 11.13 -2.59 -7.64
CA PHE A 162 10.53 -2.89 -6.36
C PHE A 162 10.63 -1.69 -5.42
N TYR A 163 9.48 -1.21 -4.96
CA TYR A 163 9.37 -0.16 -3.96
C TYR A 163 8.64 -0.74 -2.73
N PRO A 164 9.32 -0.94 -1.59
CA PRO A 164 8.67 -1.32 -0.33
C PRO A 164 7.47 -0.43 0.00
N ARG A 165 6.43 -1.02 0.61
CA ARG A 165 5.18 -0.33 0.96
C ARG A 165 5.03 -0.25 2.46
N SER A 166 4.62 0.89 2.98
CA SER A 166 4.57 1.18 4.41
C SER A 166 3.66 0.26 5.24
N HIS A 167 2.78 -0.49 4.61
CA HIS A 167 1.98 -1.50 5.30
C HIS A 167 2.76 -2.78 5.64
N ASN A 168 3.94 -3.02 5.01
CA ASN A 168 4.85 -4.12 5.31
C ASN A 168 6.26 -3.76 4.83
N MET A 169 6.94 -2.90 5.56
CA MET A 169 8.22 -2.33 5.19
C MET A 169 9.11 -2.18 6.41
N GLY A 170 10.40 -2.45 6.26
CA GLY A 170 11.37 -2.09 7.29
C GLY A 170 12.58 -1.39 6.72
N VAL A 171 13.26 -0.62 7.58
CA VAL A 171 14.45 0.15 7.22
C VAL A 171 15.34 0.32 8.45
N LYS A 172 16.66 0.23 8.32
CA LYS A 172 17.61 0.56 9.38
C LYS A 172 17.36 1.98 9.87
N LYS A 173 17.26 2.18 11.19
CA LYS A 173 16.94 3.48 11.79
C LYS A 173 17.90 4.56 11.34
N THR A 174 19.19 4.28 11.29
CA THR A 174 20.23 5.20 10.83
C THR A 174 20.03 5.66 9.40
N LEU A 175 19.61 4.76 8.50
CA LEU A 175 19.27 5.10 7.12
C LEU A 175 18.00 5.96 7.05
N PHE A 176 16.95 5.59 7.81
CA PHE A 176 15.71 6.36 7.89
C PHE A 176 15.95 7.80 8.35
N GLU A 177 16.76 7.99 9.38
CA GLU A 177 17.13 9.30 9.91
C GLU A 177 17.98 10.09 8.92
N LYS A 178 18.98 9.45 8.29
CA LYS A 178 19.82 10.06 7.26
C LYS A 178 19.02 10.67 6.12
N ILE A 179 17.97 9.95 5.65
CA ILE A 179 17.14 10.42 4.53
C ILE A 179 15.96 11.31 4.97
N GLY A 180 15.81 11.63 6.26
CA GLY A 180 14.81 12.54 6.80
C GLY A 180 13.39 11.98 6.93
N GLY A 181 13.23 10.64 6.93
CA GLY A 181 11.94 9.98 7.15
C GLY A 181 10.89 10.20 6.05
N PHE A 182 9.60 10.05 6.38
CA PHE A 182 8.50 10.29 5.45
C PHE A 182 8.32 11.77 5.13
N GLY A 183 8.16 12.09 3.83
CA GLY A 183 7.87 13.44 3.36
C GLY A 183 6.40 13.84 3.51
N SER A 184 6.07 15.03 3.02
CA SER A 184 4.74 15.67 3.14
C SER A 184 3.73 15.26 2.07
N LEU A 185 4.05 14.34 1.17
CA LEU A 185 3.09 13.88 0.15
C LEU A 185 1.86 13.28 0.80
N ARG A 186 0.67 13.57 0.22
CA ARG A 186 -0.57 12.97 0.70
C ARG A 186 -0.69 11.48 0.32
N HIS A 187 -0.39 11.16 -0.92
CA HIS A 187 -0.45 9.80 -1.47
C HIS A 187 0.89 9.42 -2.07
N GLY A 188 1.33 8.16 -1.89
CA GLY A 188 2.59 7.65 -2.42
C GLY A 188 3.81 8.00 -1.56
N GLN A 189 3.62 8.35 -0.30
CA GLN A 189 4.71 8.62 0.67
C GLN A 189 5.67 7.43 0.79
N ASP A 190 5.14 6.23 0.76
CA ASP A 190 5.90 4.98 0.82
C ASP A 190 6.81 4.80 -0.41
N ILE A 191 6.28 5.10 -1.60
CA ILE A 191 7.04 5.02 -2.85
C ILE A 191 8.14 6.09 -2.88
N GLU A 192 7.82 7.29 -2.43
CA GLU A 192 8.75 8.42 -2.35
C GLU A 192 9.90 8.10 -1.39
N LEU A 193 9.59 7.61 -0.18
CA LEU A 193 10.59 7.17 0.79
C LEU A 193 11.46 6.04 0.22
N SER A 194 10.83 5.02 -0.40
CA SER A 194 11.55 3.90 -1.02
C SER A 194 12.47 4.36 -2.15
N ASN A 195 12.08 5.39 -2.92
CA ASN A 195 12.94 5.97 -3.95
C ASN A 195 14.18 6.64 -3.33
N ARG A 196 14.02 7.39 -2.24
CA ARG A 196 15.18 7.97 -1.52
C ARG A 196 16.10 6.90 -0.95
N ILE A 197 15.54 5.82 -0.38
CA ILE A 197 16.32 4.65 0.09
C ILE A 197 17.13 4.05 -1.06
N ILE A 198 16.53 3.85 -2.23
CA ILE A 198 17.22 3.27 -3.40
C ILE A 198 18.30 4.23 -3.93
N ASN A 199 18.05 5.53 -3.93
CA ASN A 199 19.01 6.54 -4.38
C ASN A 199 20.25 6.65 -3.45
N GLU A 200 20.11 6.24 -2.18
CA GLU A 200 21.24 6.06 -1.25
C GLU A 200 22.03 4.76 -1.50
N GLN A 201 21.75 4.04 -2.58
CA GLN A 201 22.38 2.76 -2.94
C GLN A 201 22.23 1.68 -1.84
N ALA A 202 21.20 1.80 -1.01
CA ALA A 202 20.89 0.84 0.04
C ALA A 202 20.45 -0.51 -0.56
N VAL A 203 20.81 -1.59 0.13
CA VAL A 203 20.35 -2.95 -0.23
C VAL A 203 18.88 -3.11 0.12
N VAL A 204 18.01 -3.10 -0.90
CA VAL A 204 16.56 -3.27 -0.74
C VAL A 204 16.14 -4.68 -1.12
N LYS A 205 15.55 -5.42 -0.18
CA LYS A 205 15.18 -6.83 -0.37
C LYS A 205 13.67 -7.05 -0.29
N LEU A 206 13.14 -7.96 -1.11
CA LEU A 206 11.80 -8.53 -0.92
C LEU A 206 11.92 -9.76 -0.02
N LEU A 207 11.24 -9.73 1.13
CA LEU A 207 11.11 -10.88 2.04
C LEU A 207 9.79 -11.60 1.75
N ASP A 208 9.81 -12.54 0.80
CA ASP A 208 8.62 -13.23 0.27
C ASP A 208 7.75 -13.89 1.36
N ASN A 209 8.35 -14.34 2.45
CA ASN A 209 7.66 -15.06 3.52
C ASN A 209 7.25 -14.15 4.70
N ALA A 210 7.67 -12.89 4.72
CA ALA A 210 7.25 -11.93 5.75
C ALA A 210 5.87 -11.36 5.38
N ILE A 211 4.81 -12.13 5.61
CA ILE A 211 3.45 -11.84 5.12
C ILE A 211 2.67 -11.00 6.12
N VAL A 212 1.94 -10.00 5.63
CA VAL A 212 0.85 -9.34 6.37
C VAL A 212 -0.48 -9.53 5.64
N TYR A 213 -1.57 -9.61 6.39
CA TYR A 213 -2.92 -9.74 5.84
C TYR A 213 -3.61 -8.39 5.90
N HIS A 214 -3.84 -7.80 4.74
CA HIS A 214 -4.41 -6.45 4.63
C HIS A 214 -5.90 -6.50 4.29
N ARG A 215 -6.75 -5.81 5.06
CA ARG A 215 -8.19 -5.71 4.82
C ARG A 215 -8.48 -4.86 3.58
N ARG A 216 -8.98 -5.49 2.51
CA ARG A 216 -9.34 -4.80 1.27
C ARG A 216 -10.62 -3.98 1.40
N ARG A 217 -10.78 -2.97 0.53
CA ARG A 217 -11.99 -2.15 0.45
C ARG A 217 -13.22 -3.02 0.17
N THR A 218 -14.35 -2.66 0.77
CA THR A 218 -15.60 -3.42 0.68
C THR A 218 -16.57 -2.90 -0.37
N THR A 219 -16.33 -1.70 -0.94
CA THR A 219 -17.22 -1.09 -1.94
C THR A 219 -16.44 -0.60 -3.17
N LEU A 220 -17.08 -0.71 -4.34
CA LEU A 220 -16.51 -0.23 -5.62
C LEU A 220 -16.18 1.26 -5.60
N LEU A 221 -17.02 2.08 -4.98
CA LEU A 221 -16.78 3.53 -4.93
C LEU A 221 -15.53 3.88 -4.12
N LYS A 222 -15.33 3.23 -2.96
CA LYS A 222 -14.12 3.39 -2.16
C LYS A 222 -12.89 2.91 -2.93
N PHE A 223 -13.03 1.82 -3.68
CA PHE A 223 -11.95 1.30 -4.53
C PHE A 223 -11.64 2.27 -5.68
N PHE A 224 -12.65 2.79 -6.39
CA PHE A 224 -12.46 3.79 -7.45
C PHE A 224 -11.68 5.01 -6.97
N ARG A 225 -12.10 5.60 -5.84
CA ARG A 225 -11.39 6.74 -5.25
C ARG A 225 -9.94 6.41 -4.93
N GLN A 226 -9.69 5.21 -4.40
CA GLN A 226 -8.34 4.75 -4.10
C GLN A 226 -7.47 4.67 -5.35
N VAL A 227 -7.95 4.02 -6.42
CA VAL A 227 -7.15 3.88 -7.66
C VAL A 227 -6.99 5.19 -8.41
N PHE A 228 -7.99 6.08 -8.36
CA PHE A 228 -7.88 7.45 -8.87
C PHE A 228 -6.73 8.20 -8.18
N ASN A 229 -6.71 8.15 -6.85
CA ASN A 229 -5.65 8.79 -6.07
C ASN A 229 -4.27 8.18 -6.34
N TRP A 230 -4.18 6.92 -6.75
CA TRP A 230 -2.91 6.32 -7.20
C TRP A 230 -2.42 6.90 -8.53
N GLY A 231 -3.34 7.15 -9.47
CA GLY A 231 -3.02 7.86 -10.71
C GLY A 231 -2.48 9.27 -10.43
N VAL A 232 -3.16 10.01 -9.55
CA VAL A 232 -2.73 11.33 -9.07
C VAL A 232 -1.36 11.27 -8.40
N ALA A 233 -1.15 10.31 -7.49
CA ALA A 233 0.11 10.13 -6.78
C ALA A 233 1.27 9.88 -7.74
N ARG A 234 1.06 9.10 -8.79
CA ARG A 234 2.10 8.81 -9.80
C ARG A 234 2.60 10.06 -10.49
N VAL A 235 1.70 10.98 -10.85
CA VAL A 235 2.05 12.26 -11.47
C VAL A 235 2.78 13.18 -10.48
N ASN A 236 2.34 13.22 -9.22
CA ASN A 236 3.00 14.00 -8.18
C ASN A 236 4.43 13.50 -7.92
N LEU A 237 4.63 12.18 -7.86
CA LEU A 237 5.95 11.56 -7.73
C LEU A 237 6.84 11.89 -8.93
N ALA A 238 6.30 11.84 -10.16
CA ALA A 238 7.03 12.21 -11.38
C ALA A 238 7.46 13.68 -11.41
N LYS A 239 6.70 14.57 -10.76
CA LYS A 239 7.06 15.98 -10.64
C LYS A 239 8.23 16.22 -9.67
N MET A 240 8.40 15.31 -8.69
CA MET A 240 9.52 15.35 -7.74
C MET A 240 10.78 14.71 -8.34
N ASP A 241 10.62 13.54 -8.95
CA ASP A 241 11.69 12.80 -9.63
C ASP A 241 11.12 12.12 -10.89
N ARG A 242 11.58 12.58 -12.07
CA ARG A 242 11.12 12.05 -13.37
C ARG A 242 11.40 10.56 -13.54
N ASN A 243 12.44 10.02 -12.91
CA ASN A 243 12.78 8.60 -12.95
C ASN A 243 11.73 7.70 -12.27
N MET A 244 10.86 8.27 -11.45
CA MET A 244 9.73 7.56 -10.85
C MET A 244 8.57 7.30 -11.84
N LEU A 245 8.62 7.89 -13.03
CA LEU A 245 7.61 7.69 -14.08
C LEU A 245 8.15 6.74 -15.15
N GLN A 246 7.54 5.56 -15.24
CA GLN A 246 7.87 4.53 -16.22
C GLN A 246 6.74 4.41 -17.25
N ILE A 247 7.04 3.88 -18.45
CA ILE A 247 6.07 3.69 -19.55
C ILE A 247 4.82 2.93 -19.08
N VAL A 248 5.00 1.91 -18.25
CA VAL A 248 3.88 1.10 -17.72
C VAL A 248 2.84 1.94 -16.96
N HIS A 249 3.21 3.07 -16.39
CA HIS A 249 2.31 3.93 -15.64
C HIS A 249 1.33 4.71 -16.56
N PHE A 250 1.62 4.82 -17.85
CA PHE A 250 0.73 5.44 -18.84
C PHE A 250 -0.33 4.47 -19.36
N LEU A 251 -0.10 3.15 -19.29
CA LEU A 251 -0.97 2.16 -19.91
C LEU A 251 -2.45 2.27 -19.50
N PRO A 252 -2.81 2.43 -18.20
CA PRO A 252 -4.21 2.59 -17.83
C PRO A 252 -4.83 3.89 -18.38
N SER A 253 -4.03 4.96 -18.48
CA SER A 253 -4.49 6.24 -19.04
C SER A 253 -4.73 6.14 -20.54
N ILE A 254 -3.83 5.47 -21.26
CA ILE A 254 -3.98 5.19 -22.70
C ILE A 254 -5.21 4.32 -22.93
N ALA A 255 -5.35 3.22 -22.18
CA ALA A 255 -6.52 2.33 -22.30
C ALA A 255 -7.84 3.08 -22.01
N THR A 256 -7.86 3.93 -20.98
CA THR A 256 -9.01 4.79 -20.66
C THR A 256 -9.34 5.75 -21.81
N SER A 257 -8.33 6.40 -22.39
CA SER A 257 -8.51 7.34 -23.50
C SER A 257 -9.02 6.62 -24.76
N ILE A 258 -8.44 5.47 -25.11
CA ILE A 258 -8.89 4.66 -26.26
C ILE A 258 -10.33 4.21 -26.04
N PHE A 259 -10.70 3.75 -24.83
CA PHE A 259 -12.06 3.31 -24.55
C PHE A 259 -13.09 4.42 -24.76
N PHE A 260 -12.88 5.61 -24.19
CA PHE A 260 -13.80 6.73 -24.36
C PHE A 260 -13.81 7.26 -25.80
N PHE A 261 -12.64 7.31 -26.46
CA PHE A 261 -12.55 7.67 -27.85
C PHE A 261 -13.30 6.67 -28.77
N SER A 262 -13.22 5.38 -28.47
CA SER A 262 -13.96 4.36 -29.21
C SER A 262 -15.47 4.52 -29.06
N ILE A 263 -15.97 4.77 -27.84
CA ILE A 263 -17.41 5.04 -27.64
C ILE A 263 -17.86 6.27 -28.43
N PHE A 264 -17.09 7.36 -28.37
CA PHE A 264 -17.40 8.57 -29.14
C PHE A 264 -17.32 8.35 -30.67
N GLY A 265 -16.32 7.58 -31.11
CA GLY A 265 -16.08 7.27 -32.53
C GLY A 265 -17.20 6.43 -33.19
N ILE A 266 -17.99 5.70 -32.41
CA ILE A 266 -19.15 4.93 -32.92
C ILE A 266 -20.11 5.83 -33.70
N PHE A 267 -20.29 7.08 -33.28
CA PHE A 267 -21.17 8.03 -33.94
C PHE A 267 -20.68 8.45 -35.34
N PHE A 268 -19.39 8.28 -35.65
CA PHE A 268 -18.79 8.69 -36.93
C PHE A 268 -18.44 7.48 -37.81
N TYR A 269 -17.87 6.43 -37.23
CA TYR A 269 -17.43 5.22 -37.95
C TYR A 269 -17.82 3.95 -37.17
N PRO A 270 -19.13 3.60 -37.12
CA PRO A 270 -19.63 2.54 -36.24
C PRO A 270 -18.93 1.20 -36.43
N ASN A 271 -18.69 0.75 -37.67
CA ASN A 271 -18.10 -0.56 -37.94
C ASN A 271 -16.70 -0.74 -37.31
N ILE A 272 -15.89 0.33 -37.35
CA ILE A 272 -14.52 0.29 -36.78
C ILE A 272 -14.58 0.32 -35.24
N PHE A 273 -15.32 1.28 -34.69
CA PHE A 273 -15.30 1.52 -33.26
C PHE A 273 -16.11 0.49 -32.45
N ILE A 274 -17.16 -0.07 -33.01
CA ILE A 274 -17.86 -1.22 -32.44
C ILE A 274 -16.90 -2.42 -32.32
N SER A 275 -16.10 -2.69 -33.36
CA SER A 275 -15.11 -3.78 -33.34
C SER A 275 -14.04 -3.57 -32.23
N LEU A 276 -13.60 -2.34 -32.01
CA LEU A 276 -12.67 -2.02 -30.90
C LEU A 276 -13.32 -2.23 -29.54
N VAL A 277 -14.59 -1.85 -29.38
CA VAL A 277 -15.34 -2.09 -28.13
C VAL A 277 -15.53 -3.59 -27.90
N TYR A 278 -15.84 -4.38 -28.92
CA TYR A 278 -15.91 -5.84 -28.82
C TYR A 278 -14.57 -6.45 -28.40
N LEU A 279 -13.46 -6.00 -29.00
CA LEU A 279 -12.13 -6.45 -28.63
C LEU A 279 -11.83 -6.16 -27.16
N TYR A 280 -12.18 -4.97 -26.66
CA TYR A 280 -12.05 -4.62 -25.24
C TYR A 280 -12.82 -5.58 -24.34
N PHE A 281 -14.10 -5.86 -24.66
CA PHE A 281 -14.92 -6.78 -23.88
C PHE A 281 -14.44 -8.22 -23.97
N MET A 282 -13.90 -8.66 -25.09
CA MET A 282 -13.31 -9.99 -25.27
C MET A 282 -12.09 -10.16 -24.35
N ILE A 283 -11.18 -9.19 -24.34
CA ILE A 283 -9.99 -9.21 -23.46
C ILE A 283 -10.42 -9.18 -21.99
N LEU A 284 -11.37 -8.30 -21.62
CA LEU A 284 -11.92 -8.22 -20.27
C LEU A 284 -12.52 -9.57 -19.84
N SER A 285 -13.32 -10.19 -20.70
CA SER A 285 -13.95 -11.49 -20.42
C SER A 285 -12.91 -12.58 -20.19
N ALA A 286 -11.86 -12.64 -21.00
CA ALA A 286 -10.77 -13.61 -20.81
C ALA A 286 -10.08 -13.44 -19.45
N ILE A 287 -9.80 -12.20 -19.04
CA ILE A 287 -9.18 -11.92 -17.72
C ILE A 287 -10.16 -12.28 -16.59
N CYS A 288 -11.45 -11.97 -16.72
CA CYS A 288 -12.47 -12.29 -15.72
C CYS A 288 -12.65 -13.80 -15.55
N ILE A 289 -12.69 -14.56 -16.66
CA ILE A 289 -12.77 -16.03 -16.65
C ILE A 289 -11.53 -16.62 -15.97
N TYR A 290 -10.34 -16.16 -16.35
CA TYR A 290 -9.10 -16.58 -15.71
C TYR A 290 -9.11 -16.31 -14.20
N GLY A 291 -9.55 -15.10 -13.78
CA GLY A 291 -9.66 -14.73 -12.36
C GLY A 291 -10.68 -15.59 -11.59
N GLY A 292 -11.83 -15.85 -12.19
CA GLY A 292 -12.85 -16.73 -11.64
C GLY A 292 -12.37 -18.17 -11.44
N LEU A 293 -11.68 -18.74 -12.44
CA LEU A 293 -11.08 -20.06 -12.38
C LEU A 293 -9.97 -20.13 -11.32
N LYS A 294 -9.05 -19.15 -11.32
CA LYS A 294 -7.95 -19.09 -10.36
C LYS A 294 -8.42 -18.98 -8.90
N THR A 295 -9.54 -18.31 -8.66
CA THR A 295 -10.11 -18.14 -7.31
C THR A 295 -11.15 -19.21 -6.97
N ASN A 296 -11.47 -20.08 -7.90
CA ASN A 296 -12.53 -21.10 -7.80
C ASN A 296 -13.85 -20.51 -7.29
N ASN A 297 -14.25 -19.33 -7.79
CA ASN A 297 -15.41 -18.62 -7.30
C ASN A 297 -16.12 -17.84 -8.41
N ILE A 298 -17.32 -18.30 -8.80
CA ILE A 298 -18.11 -17.67 -9.86
C ILE A 298 -18.53 -16.23 -9.51
N LYS A 299 -18.80 -15.92 -8.23
CA LYS A 299 -19.13 -14.56 -7.80
C LYS A 299 -17.95 -13.60 -8.00
N VAL A 300 -16.73 -14.09 -7.86
CA VAL A 300 -15.51 -13.31 -8.15
C VAL A 300 -15.42 -12.99 -9.63
N LEU A 301 -15.69 -13.95 -10.52
CA LEU A 301 -15.75 -13.73 -11.97
C LEU A 301 -16.66 -12.55 -12.31
N PHE A 302 -17.91 -12.55 -11.84
CA PHE A 302 -18.85 -11.45 -12.11
C PHE A 302 -18.40 -10.11 -11.51
N ASN A 303 -17.83 -10.12 -10.29
CA ASN A 303 -17.30 -8.90 -9.69
C ASN A 303 -16.11 -8.32 -10.49
N LEU A 304 -15.30 -9.15 -11.13
CA LEU A 304 -14.16 -8.70 -11.93
C LEU A 304 -14.59 -7.86 -13.14
N PHE A 305 -15.76 -8.14 -13.75
CA PHE A 305 -16.31 -7.32 -14.84
C PHE A 305 -16.56 -5.85 -14.43
N LEU A 306 -16.75 -5.59 -13.13
CA LEU A 306 -16.87 -4.24 -12.61
C LEU A 306 -15.53 -3.72 -12.07
N VAL A 307 -14.81 -4.55 -11.31
CA VAL A 307 -13.59 -4.14 -10.60
C VAL A 307 -12.47 -3.75 -11.56
N ILE A 308 -12.23 -4.52 -12.64
CA ILE A 308 -11.13 -4.25 -13.58
C ILE A 308 -11.34 -2.92 -14.33
N PRO A 309 -12.53 -2.66 -14.95
CA PRO A 309 -12.79 -1.34 -15.56
C PRO A 309 -12.70 -0.19 -14.58
N PHE A 310 -13.22 -0.34 -13.35
CA PHE A 310 -13.10 0.68 -12.31
C PHE A 310 -11.65 0.97 -11.94
N GLN A 311 -10.80 -0.05 -11.93
CA GLN A 311 -9.36 0.13 -11.70
C GLN A 311 -8.69 0.90 -12.83
N ILE A 312 -8.90 0.48 -14.07
CA ILE A 312 -8.26 1.09 -15.25
C ILE A 312 -8.73 2.52 -15.42
N VAL A 313 -10.04 2.73 -15.44
CA VAL A 313 -10.64 4.07 -15.66
C VAL A 313 -10.33 4.99 -14.45
N GLY A 314 -10.46 4.49 -13.24
CA GLY A 314 -10.17 5.28 -12.05
C GLY A 314 -8.72 5.79 -12.04
N TYR A 315 -7.75 4.89 -12.22
CA TYR A 315 -6.34 5.28 -12.31
C TYR A 315 -6.09 6.20 -13.50
N GLY A 316 -6.60 5.86 -14.69
CA GLY A 316 -6.40 6.61 -15.93
C GLY A 316 -6.91 8.05 -15.80
N LEU A 317 -8.13 8.25 -15.31
CA LEU A 317 -8.69 9.59 -15.08
C LEU A 317 -7.89 10.38 -14.04
N GLY A 318 -7.51 9.73 -12.93
CA GLY A 318 -6.68 10.37 -11.91
C GLY A 318 -5.32 10.84 -12.45
N PHE A 319 -4.68 10.00 -13.26
CA PHE A 319 -3.42 10.33 -13.91
C PHE A 319 -3.59 11.48 -14.92
N ILE A 320 -4.57 11.39 -15.84
CA ILE A 320 -4.81 12.40 -16.89
C ILE A 320 -5.10 13.76 -16.22
N LEU A 321 -6.04 13.81 -15.29
CA LEU A 321 -6.40 15.07 -14.60
C LEU A 321 -5.22 15.67 -13.84
N ALA A 322 -4.44 14.83 -13.14
CA ALA A 322 -3.26 15.30 -12.45
C ALA A 322 -2.18 15.80 -13.43
N PHE A 323 -1.98 15.10 -14.54
CA PHE A 323 -1.01 15.49 -15.57
C PHE A 323 -1.38 16.85 -16.17
N ILE A 324 -2.62 17.04 -16.58
CA ILE A 324 -3.12 18.32 -17.12
C ILE A 324 -2.91 19.44 -16.07
N LYS A 325 -3.35 19.24 -14.81
CA LYS A 325 -3.24 20.27 -13.78
C LYS A 325 -1.79 20.60 -13.42
N ARG A 326 -0.93 19.59 -13.30
CA ARG A 326 0.44 19.76 -12.80
C ARG A 326 1.45 20.16 -13.88
N PHE A 327 1.32 19.62 -15.10
CA PHE A 327 2.26 19.82 -16.18
C PHE A 327 1.80 20.85 -17.22
N ILE A 328 0.48 20.92 -17.53
CA ILE A 328 -0.04 21.88 -18.51
C ILE A 328 -0.41 23.19 -17.81
N PHE A 329 -1.21 23.15 -16.73
CA PHE A 329 -1.61 24.36 -16.01
C PHE A 329 -0.64 24.78 -14.89
N GLY A 330 0.46 24.07 -14.67
CA GLY A 330 1.53 24.48 -13.74
C GLY A 330 1.13 24.52 -12.28
N GLN A 331 0.00 23.89 -11.86
CA GLN A 331 -0.44 23.91 -10.47
C GLN A 331 0.63 23.30 -9.54
N SER A 332 0.87 23.96 -8.40
CA SER A 332 1.86 23.50 -7.41
C SER A 332 1.50 22.19 -6.73
N SER A 333 0.20 21.88 -6.60
CA SER A 333 -0.28 20.64 -5.99
C SER A 333 -1.60 20.18 -6.57
N PHE A 334 -1.85 18.87 -6.58
CA PHE A 334 -3.15 18.27 -6.84
C PHE A 334 -3.28 16.99 -6.02
N THR A 335 -4.30 16.89 -5.17
CA THR A 335 -4.44 15.79 -4.18
C THR A 335 -5.52 14.77 -4.53
N GLY A 336 -6.27 14.96 -5.62
CA GLY A 336 -7.34 14.05 -6.02
C GLY A 336 -8.65 14.28 -5.25
N PHE A 337 -9.36 13.18 -4.95
CA PHE A 337 -10.67 13.24 -4.29
C PHE A 337 -10.62 13.69 -2.84
N GLU A 338 -9.54 13.38 -2.15
CA GLU A 338 -9.44 13.66 -0.72
C GLU A 338 -8.51 14.84 -0.49
N LYS A 339 -9.02 15.89 0.12
CA LYS A 339 -8.24 17.10 0.47
C LYS A 339 -7.60 17.01 1.87
N LYS A 340 -8.12 16.14 2.74
CA LYS A 340 -7.61 15.89 4.10
C LYS A 340 -6.98 14.50 4.16
N TYR A 341 -6.15 14.20 5.14
CA TYR A 341 -5.47 12.91 5.26
C TYR A 341 -6.44 11.76 5.56
N TYR A 342 -7.55 12.06 6.22
CA TYR A 342 -8.58 11.09 6.63
C TYR A 342 -9.98 11.62 6.32
#